data_c38a357216896113cf83e76eaeb07230
#
_entry.id   c38a357216896113cf83e76eaeb07230
#
_cell.length_a   1.000
_cell.length_b   1.000
_cell.length_c   1.000
_cell.angle_alpha   90.00
_cell.angle_beta   90.00
_cell.angle_gamma   90.00
#
_symmetry.space_group_name_H-M   'P 1'
#
loop_
_entity.id
_entity.type
_entity.pdbx_description
1 polymer ?
#
loop_
_entity_poly.entity_id
_entity_poly.type
_entity_poly.pdbx_seq_one_letter_code
_entity_poly.pdbx_strand_id
1 'polypeptide(L)'
;MARITVLIHLPNEEPIVGEIERLPEPTDTLLILENPRRKTGKDVHYLEADVTKVIIPWSRVTLVEVLPTEEEEIIGFIREDM
;
A
#
# COMPACT_ATOMS: atom_id res chain seq x y z
N MET A 1 -15.29 8.87 1.19
CA MET A 1 -14.17 8.75 2.11
C MET A 1 -12.88 8.65 1.36
N ALA A 2 -11.92 9.40 1.80
CA ALA A 2 -10.62 9.36 1.14
C ALA A 2 -9.94 8.02 1.41
N ARG A 3 -9.36 7.45 0.39
CA ARG A 3 -8.59 6.23 0.55
C ARG A 3 -7.14 6.57 0.79
N ILE A 4 -6.46 5.66 1.43
CA ILE A 4 -5.05 5.83 1.78
C ILE A 4 -4.23 4.98 0.83
N THR A 5 -3.28 5.61 0.13
CA THR A 5 -2.41 4.87 -0.77
C THR A 5 -1.22 4.34 0.02
N VAL A 6 -0.95 3.07 -0.15
CA VAL A 6 0.11 2.40 0.59
C VAL A 6 0.98 1.60 -0.36
N LEU A 7 2.19 1.31 0.11
CA LEU A 7 3.12 0.42 -0.56
C LEU A 7 3.38 -0.75 0.38
N ILE A 8 3.01 -1.95 -0.06
CA ILE A 8 3.09 -3.16 0.76
C ILE A 8 4.34 -3.93 0.37
N HIS A 9 5.18 -4.23 1.34
CA HIS A 9 6.38 -5.03 1.12
C HIS A 9 6.15 -6.45 1.59
N LEU A 10 6.34 -7.41 0.70
CA LEU A 10 6.21 -8.83 1.00
C LEU A 10 7.57 -9.49 0.83
N PRO A 11 7.85 -10.54 1.58
CA PRO A 11 9.15 -11.22 1.46
C PRO A 11 9.32 -11.79 0.05
N ASN A 12 10.47 -11.52 -0.55
CA ASN A 12 10.87 -12.09 -1.83
C ASN A 12 9.96 -11.71 -2.99
N GLU A 13 9.15 -10.66 -2.82
CA GLU A 13 8.27 -10.20 -3.89
C GLU A 13 8.46 -8.71 -4.10
N GLU A 14 8.09 -8.27 -5.29
CA GLU A 14 8.08 -6.87 -5.60
C GLU A 14 7.01 -6.15 -4.78
N PRO A 15 7.28 -4.94 -4.29
CA PRO A 15 6.25 -4.21 -3.53
C PRO A 15 4.99 -3.95 -4.34
N ILE A 16 3.88 -3.91 -3.65
CA ILE A 16 2.57 -3.69 -4.27
C ILE A 16 2.01 -2.36 -3.81
N VAL A 17 1.60 -1.52 -4.75
CA VAL A 17 0.89 -0.28 -4.46
C VAL A 17 -0.61 -0.56 -4.48
N GLY A 18 -1.33 0.07 -3.59
CA GLY A 18 -2.78 -0.03 -3.57
C GLY A 18 -3.36 0.93 -2.58
N GLU A 19 -4.66 0.84 -2.39
CA GLU A 19 -5.37 1.71 -1.45
C GLU A 19 -6.01 0.89 -0.35
N ILE A 20 -6.11 1.49 0.84
CA ILE A 20 -6.82 0.90 1.96
C ILE A 20 -7.84 1.92 2.45
N GLU A 21 -8.90 1.43 3.08
CA GLU A 21 -9.98 2.31 3.52
C GLU A 21 -9.63 3.07 4.80
N ARG A 22 -8.84 2.46 5.66
CA ARG A 22 -8.45 3.08 6.92
C ARG A 22 -7.09 2.55 7.33
N LEU A 23 -6.45 3.26 8.22
CA LEU A 23 -5.19 2.78 8.77
C LEU A 23 -5.42 1.51 9.58
N PRO A 24 -4.51 0.54 9.48
CA PRO A 24 -4.65 -0.69 10.26
C PRO A 24 -4.54 -0.43 11.75
N GLU A 25 -5.18 -1.30 12.52
CA GLU A 25 -5.09 -1.25 13.97
C GLU A 25 -4.23 -2.41 14.46
N PRO A 26 -3.64 -2.27 15.65
CA PRO A 26 -2.76 -3.31 16.14
C PRO A 26 -3.41 -4.69 16.28
N THR A 27 -4.74 -4.73 16.40
CA THR A 27 -5.46 -5.98 16.54
C THR A 27 -5.83 -6.61 15.20
N ASP A 28 -5.59 -5.94 14.10
CA ASP A 28 -5.93 -6.48 12.79
C ASP A 28 -5.06 -7.69 12.46
N THR A 29 -5.67 -8.72 11.89
CA THR A 29 -4.94 -9.92 11.50
C THR A 29 -4.72 -10.01 10.00
N LEU A 30 -5.40 -9.16 9.23
CA LEU A 30 -5.22 -9.15 7.79
C LEU A 30 -5.44 -7.72 7.28
N LEU A 31 -4.97 -7.50 6.06
CA LEU A 31 -5.08 -6.21 5.40
C LEU A 31 -5.84 -6.38 4.10
N ILE A 32 -6.80 -5.51 3.84
CA ILE A 32 -7.54 -5.54 2.58
C ILE A 32 -7.01 -4.41 1.71
N LEU A 33 -6.39 -4.77 0.61
CA LEU A 33 -5.77 -3.83 -0.31
C LEU A 33 -6.61 -3.75 -1.59
N GLU A 34 -6.90 -2.54 -2.03
CA GLU A 34 -7.68 -2.34 -3.25
C GLU A 34 -6.80 -1.83 -4.36
N ASN A 35 -7.16 -2.22 -5.57
CA ASN A 35 -6.45 -1.81 -6.80
C ASN A 35 -4.96 -2.11 -6.74
N PRO A 36 -4.59 -3.36 -6.46
CA PRO A 36 -3.17 -3.73 -6.36
C PRO A 36 -2.48 -3.54 -7.71
N ARG A 37 -1.29 -2.94 -7.67
CA ARG A 37 -0.52 -2.70 -8.88
C ARG A 37 0.94 -2.55 -8.52
N ARG A 38 1.81 -2.65 -9.52
CA ARG A 38 3.22 -2.42 -9.30
C ARG A 38 3.47 -0.91 -9.24
N LYS A 39 4.63 -0.54 -8.72
CA LYS A 39 4.99 0.88 -8.64
C LYS A 39 4.97 1.55 -10.01
N THR A 40 5.19 0.79 -11.06
CA THR A 40 5.12 1.31 -12.42
C THR A 40 3.71 1.49 -12.93
N GLY A 41 2.71 1.07 -12.18
CA GLY A 41 1.32 1.09 -12.60
C GLY A 41 0.87 -0.14 -13.35
N LYS A 42 1.77 -1.07 -13.59
CA LYS A 42 1.44 -2.30 -14.32
C LYS A 42 0.86 -3.34 -13.37
N ASP A 43 0.26 -4.37 -13.95
CA ASP A 43 -0.34 -5.44 -13.17
C ASP A 43 0.72 -6.20 -12.38
N VAL A 44 0.33 -6.67 -11.20
CA VAL A 44 1.21 -7.52 -10.40
C VAL A 44 1.21 -8.90 -11.04
N HIS A 45 2.39 -9.41 -11.40
CA HIS A 45 2.47 -10.61 -12.24
C HIS A 45 1.98 -11.88 -11.55
N TYR A 46 1.98 -11.91 -10.21
CA TYR A 46 1.54 -13.12 -9.50
C TYR A 46 0.09 -13.04 -9.04
N LEU A 47 -0.65 -12.03 -9.48
CA LEU A 47 -2.07 -11.93 -9.22
C LEU A 47 -2.83 -12.14 -10.51
N GLU A 48 -4.08 -12.59 -10.36
CA GLU A 48 -4.94 -12.71 -11.52
C GLU A 48 -5.20 -11.34 -12.14
N ALA A 49 -5.45 -11.31 -13.46
CA ALA A 49 -5.51 -10.03 -14.19
C ALA A 49 -6.69 -9.27 -13.73
N ASP A 50 -7.70 -9.38 -13.40
CA ASP A 50 -8.80 -8.46 -13.09
C ASP A 50 -9.08 -8.33 -11.61
N VAL A 51 -8.08 -8.68 -10.79
CA VAL A 51 -8.23 -8.59 -9.35
C VAL A 51 -8.24 -7.13 -8.94
N THR A 52 -9.27 -6.72 -8.19
CA THR A 52 -9.38 -5.36 -7.69
C THR A 52 -9.22 -5.30 -6.17
N LYS A 53 -9.15 -6.43 -5.50
CA LYS A 53 -9.08 -6.46 -4.05
C LYS A 53 -8.29 -7.68 -3.62
N VAL A 54 -7.35 -7.50 -2.70
CA VAL A 54 -6.51 -8.58 -2.21
C VAL A 54 -6.57 -8.58 -0.69
N ILE A 55 -6.71 -9.76 -0.10
CA ILE A 55 -6.68 -9.91 1.35
C ILE A 55 -5.31 -10.49 1.71
N ILE A 56 -4.54 -9.75 2.48
CA ILE A 56 -3.18 -10.13 2.80
C ILE A 56 -3.06 -10.36 4.31
N PRO A 57 -2.67 -11.56 4.74
CA PRO A 57 -2.45 -11.80 6.16
C PRO A 57 -1.23 -10.99 6.64
N TRP A 58 -1.34 -10.42 7.83
CA TRP A 58 -0.23 -9.63 8.36
C TRP A 58 1.05 -10.45 8.52
N SER A 59 0.92 -11.76 8.70
CA SER A 59 2.10 -12.62 8.82
C SER A 59 2.95 -12.64 7.56
N ARG A 60 2.40 -12.17 6.43
CA ARG A 60 3.12 -12.15 5.16
C ARG A 60 3.65 -10.76 4.83
N VAL A 61 3.44 -9.79 5.67
CA VAL A 61 3.80 -8.40 5.37
C VAL A 61 5.09 -8.05 6.09
N THR A 62 6.08 -7.56 5.35
CA THR A 62 7.32 -7.08 5.94
C THR A 62 7.12 -5.70 6.54
N LEU A 63 6.57 -4.79 5.76
CA LEU A 63 6.19 -3.47 6.26
C LEU A 63 5.22 -2.83 5.27
N VAL A 64 4.53 -1.81 5.72
CA VAL A 64 3.61 -1.04 4.90
C VAL A 64 4.06 0.42 4.96
N GLU A 65 4.29 1.01 3.80
CA GLU A 65 4.58 2.44 3.73
C GLU A 65 3.29 3.17 3.38
N VAL A 66 2.92 4.12 4.20
CA VAL A 66 1.77 4.97 3.92
C VAL A 66 2.28 6.13 3.09
N LEU A 67 1.87 6.17 1.83
CA LEU A 67 2.38 7.18 0.92
C LEU A 67 1.68 8.51 1.18
N PRO A 68 2.39 9.62 1.06
CA PRO A 68 1.79 10.92 1.36
C PRO A 68 0.79 11.32 0.29
N THR A 69 -0.22 12.07 0.71
CA THR A 69 -1.09 12.74 -0.24
C THR A 69 -0.29 13.83 -0.93
N GLU A 70 -0.85 14.36 -2.00
CA GLU A 70 -0.22 15.46 -2.70
C GLU A 70 0.10 16.62 -1.76
N GLU A 71 -0.85 16.93 -0.88
CA GLU A 71 -0.67 17.98 0.10
C GLU A 71 0.43 17.65 1.08
N GLU A 72 0.47 16.42 1.54
CA GLU A 72 1.51 15.98 2.48
C GLU A 72 2.88 15.97 1.83
N GLU A 73 2.94 15.69 0.55
CA GLU A 73 4.22 15.71 -0.16
C GLU A 73 4.83 17.10 -0.16
N ILE A 74 4.01 18.12 -0.34
CA ILE A 74 4.49 19.49 -0.31
C ILE A 74 5.06 19.82 1.08
N ILE A 75 4.32 19.45 2.11
CA ILE A 75 4.76 19.71 3.48
C ILE A 75 6.01 18.88 3.81
N GLY A 76 6.02 17.64 3.38
CA GLY A 76 7.16 16.76 3.63
C GLY A 76 8.43 17.26 2.97
N PHE A 77 8.27 17.81 1.76
CA PHE A 77 9.41 18.37 1.06
C PHE A 77 10.04 19.51 1.87
N ILE A 78 9.21 20.35 2.44
CA ILE A 78 9.71 21.44 3.27
C ILE A 78 10.41 20.91 4.50
N ARG A 79 9.87 19.85 5.10
CA ARG A 79 10.43 19.30 6.33
C ARG A 79 11.74 18.59 6.12
N GLU A 80 12.06 18.21 4.92
CA GLU A 80 13.31 17.52 4.66
C GLU A 80 14.51 18.40 4.89
N ASP A 81 14.30 19.66 5.02
CA ASP A 81 15.38 20.60 5.25
C ASP A 81 15.91 20.56 6.67
N MET A 82 15.27 19.83 7.54
CA MET A 82 15.70 19.78 8.92
C MET A 82 16.90 18.89 9.14
#